data_88f1f3e269a0c7f401d675f912c2a309
#
_entry.id   88f1f3e269a0c7f401d675f912c2a309
#
_cell.length_a   1.000
_cell.length_b   1.000
_cell.length_c   1.000
_cell.angle_alpha   90.00
_cell.angle_beta   90.00
_cell.angle_gamma   90.00
#
_symmetry.space_group_name_H-M   'P 1'
#
loop_
_entity.id
_entity.type
_entity.pdbx_description
1 polymer ?
#
loop_
_entity_poly.entity_id
_entity_poly.type
_entity_poly.pdbx_seq_one_letter_code
_entity_poly.pdbx_strand_id
1 'polypeptide(L)' 'MTHPDEERLQKLEELCSHQGAEIETLSDAVREQWQQIDMLKKALLRQRDRLTELEESSGGDGGGSGAGGHENTRPPHY' A
#
# COMPACT_ATOMS: atom_id res chain seq x y z
N MET A 1 2.22 45.71 -24.96
CA MET A 1 0.91 45.38 -24.42
C MET A 1 0.61 43.94 -24.64
N THR A 2 0.34 43.25 -23.56
CA THR A 2 0.03 41.84 -23.67
C THR A 2 -1.44 41.67 -24.05
N HIS A 3 -1.68 40.75 -24.92
CA HIS A 3 -3.03 40.39 -25.29
C HIS A 3 -3.69 39.59 -24.18
N PRO A 4 -4.97 39.85 -23.86
CA PRO A 4 -5.64 39.09 -22.79
C PRO A 4 -5.62 37.58 -23.03
N ASP A 5 -5.70 37.17 -24.29
CA ASP A 5 -5.66 35.74 -24.60
C ASP A 5 -4.29 35.15 -24.33
N GLU A 6 -3.24 35.92 -24.57
CA GLU A 6 -1.91 35.47 -24.27
C GLU A 6 -1.70 35.29 -22.78
N GLU A 7 -2.24 36.20 -21.99
CA GLU A 7 -2.14 36.10 -20.56
C GLU A 7 -2.88 34.88 -20.04
N ARG A 8 -4.03 34.60 -20.62
CA ARG A 8 -4.79 33.41 -20.23
C ARG A 8 -4.03 32.15 -20.56
N LEU A 9 -3.46 32.10 -21.75
CA LEU A 9 -2.68 30.93 -22.14
C LEU A 9 -1.49 30.74 -21.24
N GLN A 10 -0.85 31.82 -20.87
CA GLN A 10 0.31 31.73 -20.00
C GLN A 10 -0.09 31.19 -18.63
N LYS A 11 -1.20 31.67 -18.10
CA LYS A 11 -1.68 31.16 -16.82
C LYS A 11 -2.06 29.71 -16.91
N LEU A 12 -2.68 29.29 -17.99
CA LEU A 12 -3.04 27.90 -18.18
C LEU A 12 -1.80 27.03 -18.26
N GLU A 13 -0.78 27.51 -18.96
CA GLU A 13 0.46 26.76 -19.04
C GLU A 13 1.11 26.59 -17.68
N GLU A 14 1.08 27.66 -16.89
CA GLU A 14 1.62 27.59 -15.54
C GLU A 14 0.85 26.62 -14.68
N LEU A 15 -0.47 26.66 -14.80
CA LEU A 15 -1.30 25.73 -14.06
C LEU A 15 -1.03 24.30 -14.47
N CYS A 16 -0.91 24.06 -15.75
CA CYS A 16 -0.64 22.71 -16.24
C CYS A 16 0.70 22.21 -15.72
N SER A 17 1.71 23.07 -15.74
CA SER A 17 3.02 22.70 -15.21
C SER A 17 2.94 22.37 -13.74
N HIS A 18 2.23 23.20 -12.99
CA HIS A 18 2.08 22.99 -11.56
C HIS A 18 1.36 21.69 -11.27
N GLN A 19 0.29 21.45 -12.01
CA GLN A 19 -0.47 20.22 -11.83
C GLN A 19 0.35 18.99 -12.21
N GLY A 20 1.12 19.12 -13.26
CA GLY A 20 2.01 18.03 -13.66
C GLY A 20 2.99 17.67 -12.58
N ALA A 21 3.56 18.69 -11.95
CA ALA A 21 4.49 18.46 -10.85
C ALA A 21 3.79 17.81 -9.66
N GLU A 22 2.57 18.26 -9.39
CA GLU A 22 1.81 17.65 -8.30
C GLU A 22 1.48 16.20 -8.58
N ILE A 23 1.15 15.90 -9.82
CA ILE A 23 0.84 14.53 -10.20
C ILE A 23 2.06 13.65 -10.01
N GLU A 24 3.22 14.15 -10.39
CA GLU A 24 4.45 13.39 -10.20
C GLU A 24 4.73 13.14 -8.72
N THR A 25 4.53 14.17 -7.91
CA THR A 25 4.74 14.03 -6.47
C THR A 25 3.79 12.98 -5.89
N LEU A 26 2.54 13.03 -6.30
CA LEU A 26 1.56 12.06 -5.83
C LEU A 26 1.90 10.66 -6.31
N SER A 27 2.34 10.54 -7.53
CA SER A 27 2.74 9.24 -8.06
C SER A 27 3.89 8.65 -7.26
N ASP A 28 4.85 9.48 -6.91
CA ASP A 28 5.97 9.03 -6.10
C ASP A 28 5.51 8.60 -4.71
N ALA A 29 4.61 9.37 -4.13
CA ALA A 29 4.09 9.04 -2.81
C ALA A 29 3.33 7.72 -2.83
N VAL A 30 2.53 7.50 -3.86
CA VAL A 30 1.80 6.25 -4.00
C VAL A 30 2.77 5.09 -4.15
N ARG A 31 3.81 5.28 -4.94
CA ARG A 31 4.81 4.23 -5.14
C ARG A 31 5.49 3.88 -3.82
N GLU A 32 5.83 4.90 -3.04
CA GLU A 32 6.43 4.66 -1.74
C GLU A 32 5.49 3.90 -0.82
N GLN A 33 4.22 4.27 -0.85
CA GLN A 33 3.25 3.59 0.00
C GLN A 33 3.09 2.14 -0.39
N TRP A 34 3.10 1.85 -1.67
CA TRP A 34 3.04 0.47 -2.11
C TRP A 34 4.24 -0.34 -1.66
N GLN A 35 5.40 0.29 -1.66
CA GLN A 35 6.59 -0.36 -1.15
C GLN A 35 6.47 -0.67 0.33
N GLN A 36 5.94 0.28 1.08
CA GLN A 36 5.74 0.07 2.51
C GLN A 36 4.73 -1.04 2.77
N ILE A 37 3.66 -1.06 2.00
CA ILE A 37 2.66 -2.11 2.14
C ILE A 37 3.28 -3.46 1.84
N ASP A 38 4.09 -3.54 0.81
CA ASP A 38 4.74 -4.77 0.46
C ASP A 38 5.66 -5.26 1.58
N MET A 39 6.42 -4.35 2.17
CA MET A 39 7.30 -4.69 3.27
C MET A 39 6.51 -5.18 4.48
N LEU A 40 5.39 -4.53 4.76
CA LEU A 40 4.54 -4.95 5.87
C LEU A 40 3.95 -6.32 5.63
N LYS A 41 3.53 -6.57 4.41
CA LYS A 41 3.00 -7.88 4.06
C LYS A 41 4.04 -8.98 4.28
N LYS A 42 5.24 -8.71 3.84
CA LYS A 42 6.31 -9.69 4.01
C LYS A 42 6.63 -9.91 5.49
N ALA A 43 6.60 -8.84 6.26
CA ALA A 43 6.84 -8.98 7.69
C ALA A 43 5.74 -9.80 8.36
N LEU A 44 4.51 -9.57 7.97
CA LEU A 44 3.39 -10.32 8.52
C LEU A 44 3.49 -11.79 8.16
N LEU A 45 3.88 -12.08 6.94
CA LEU A 45 4.03 -13.46 6.52
C LEU A 45 5.12 -14.16 7.32
N ARG A 46 6.22 -13.47 7.58
CA ARG A 46 7.29 -14.06 8.37
C ARG A 46 6.84 -14.32 9.79
N GLN A 47 6.09 -13.39 10.37
CA GLN A 47 5.57 -13.61 11.71
C GLN A 47 4.60 -14.76 11.76
N ARG A 48 3.80 -14.88 10.73
CA ARG A 48 2.86 -15.98 10.64
C ARG A 48 3.58 -17.31 10.58
N ASP A 49 4.65 -17.35 9.79
CA ASP A 49 5.44 -18.57 9.68
C ASP A 49 6.08 -18.92 11.03
N ARG A 50 6.56 -17.91 11.74
CA ARG A 50 7.12 -18.14 13.06
C ARG A 50 6.10 -18.70 14.05
N LEU A 51 4.91 -18.14 14.01
CA LEU A 51 3.87 -18.62 14.89
C LEU A 51 3.53 -20.05 14.58
N THR A 52 3.45 -20.38 13.32
CA THR A 52 3.18 -21.75 12.91
C THR A 52 4.28 -22.67 13.41
N GLU A 53 5.52 -22.25 13.27
CA GLU A 53 6.64 -23.07 13.75
C GLU A 53 6.58 -23.25 15.27
N LEU A 54 6.25 -22.19 15.96
CA LEU A 54 6.14 -22.29 17.42
C LEU A 54 5.03 -23.23 17.83
N GLU A 55 3.91 -23.15 17.16
CA GLU A 55 2.80 -24.03 17.46
C GLU A 55 3.18 -25.48 17.19
N GLU A 56 3.88 -25.74 16.13
CA GLU A 56 4.29 -27.09 15.79
C GLU A 56 5.31 -27.64 16.77
N SER A 57 6.24 -26.77 17.19
CA SER A 57 7.30 -27.26 18.07
C SER A 57 6.85 -27.35 19.52
N SER A 58 5.84 -26.59 19.90
CA SER A 58 5.38 -26.62 21.30
C SER A 58 4.42 -27.77 21.59
N GLY A 59 4.25 -28.68 20.67
CA GLY A 59 3.37 -29.79 20.93
C GLY A 59 2.16 -29.75 20.06
N GLY A 60 2.05 -30.72 19.20
CA GLY A 60 0.98 -30.70 18.24
C GLY A 60 -0.40 -30.91 18.78
N ASP A 61 -0.52 -31.27 20.01
CA ASP A 61 -1.85 -31.60 20.55
C ASP A 61 -2.78 -30.39 20.57
N GLY A 62 -2.22 -29.21 20.73
CA GLY A 62 -3.06 -28.03 20.75
C GLY A 62 -3.32 -27.45 19.38
N GLY A 63 -2.61 -27.93 18.40
CA GLY A 63 -2.68 -27.30 17.09
C GLY A 63 -4.03 -27.44 16.43
N GLY A 64 -4.72 -28.50 16.71
CA GLY A 64 -5.98 -28.72 16.03
C GLY A 64 -7.02 -27.67 16.32
N SER A 65 -7.02 -27.17 17.52
CA SER A 65 -8.03 -26.20 17.87
C SER A 65 -7.82 -24.86 17.16
N GLY A 66 -6.59 -24.53 16.93
CA GLY A 66 -6.32 -23.26 16.26
C GLY A 66 -6.68 -23.26 14.81
N ALA A 67 -6.65 -24.41 14.20
CA ALA A 67 -6.89 -24.49 12.78
C ALA A 67 -8.29 -24.03 12.40
N GLY A 68 -9.24 -24.31 13.27
CA GLY A 68 -10.59 -23.96 12.92
C GLY A 68 -10.84 -22.48 12.82
N GLY A 69 -10.10 -21.70 13.56
CA GLY A 69 -10.31 -20.27 13.53
C GLY A 69 -9.75 -19.58 12.31
N HIS A 70 -8.89 -20.21 11.62
CA HIS A 70 -8.21 -19.53 10.54
C HIS A 70 -9.09 -19.23 9.36
N GLU A 71 -10.04 -20.07 9.11
CA GLU A 71 -10.88 -19.91 7.95
C GLU A 71 -11.70 -18.66 8.00
N ASN A 72 -12.07 -18.26 9.20
CA ASN A 72 -12.92 -17.10 9.35
C ASN A 72 -12.16 -15.81 9.26
N THR A 73 -10.87 -15.86 9.24
CA THR A 73 -10.08 -14.65 9.22
C THR A 73 -9.73 -14.22 7.81
N ARG A 74 -10.30 -14.85 6.83
CA ARG A 74 -10.03 -14.43 5.49
C ARG A 74 -10.52 -13.01 5.28
N PRO A 75 -9.66 -12.11 4.83
CA PRO A 75 -10.11 -10.74 4.61
C PRO A 75 -11.05 -10.67 3.43
N PRO A 76 -11.98 -9.74 3.49
CA PRO A 76 -12.86 -9.54 2.36
C PRO A 76 -12.10 -9.02 1.16
N HIS A 77 -12.64 -9.28 0.02
CA HIS A 77 -12.03 -8.82 -1.21
C HIS A 77 -12.55 -7.44 -1.56
N TYR A 78 -11.66 -6.57 -1.88
CA TYR A 78 -12.02 -5.23 -2.29
C TYR A 78 -11.60 -4.95 -3.70
#